data_5c0dc1feee88a2abbb0160ad2e38a42b
#
_entry.id   5c0dc1feee88a2abbb0160ad2e38a42b
#
_cell.length_a   1.000
_cell.length_b   1.000
_cell.length_c   1.000
_cell.angle_alpha   90.00
_cell.angle_beta   90.00
_cell.angle_gamma   90.00
#
_symmetry.space_group_name_H-M   'P 1'
#
loop_
_entity.id
_entity.type
_entity.pdbx_description
1 polymer ?
#
loop_
_entity_poly.entity_id
_entity_poly.type
_entity_poly.pdbx_seq_one_letter_code
_entity_poly.pdbx_strand_id
1 'polypeptide(L)'
;MKKTFLTVTLALAGLGMCHAQAIPSDAKIEQRIHRHLKEMTLEEKVGQMCELNIDRFTDYSKSSAKEWAWSKTAIDSIFRNYKIGSVLNAPNTQAQTPEFYARLLKDIQEASMKYTGTPDLYGLDQNHGTTYSMGGTLFPQNLNMGATFNRELTRRAAEICAYETRASMVPWTYNPTVDLARNPAWPRFYENYGEDAYVNAEMGREAVLGYQGNDPNHVDLYHIAACMKHYMGLWCPCERTRPYPLKHQP
;
A
#
# COMPACT_ATOMS: atom_id res chain seq x y z
N MET A 1 33.87 38.71 19.46
CA MET A 1 33.61 37.40 20.12
C MET A 1 32.12 37.07 20.38
N LYS A 2 31.24 38.05 20.67
CA LYS A 2 29.80 37.76 20.96
C LYS A 2 28.95 37.32 19.75
N LYS A 3 29.30 37.68 18.51
CA LYS A 3 28.54 37.30 17.30
C LYS A 3 28.78 35.85 16.83
N THR A 4 29.96 35.30 17.09
CA THR A 4 30.31 33.93 16.71
C THR A 4 29.62 32.89 17.60
N PHE A 5 29.42 33.21 18.89
CA PHE A 5 28.72 32.33 19.83
C PHE A 5 27.20 32.17 19.49
N LEU A 6 26.58 33.25 19.02
CA LEU A 6 25.15 33.21 18.67
C LEU A 6 24.88 32.33 17.41
N THR A 7 25.80 32.37 16.45
CA THR A 7 25.69 31.58 15.21
C THR A 7 25.88 30.08 15.45
N VAL A 8 26.78 29.70 16.35
CA VAL A 8 27.00 28.30 16.73
C VAL A 8 25.84 27.75 17.54
N THR A 9 25.24 28.56 18.42
CA THR A 9 24.07 28.14 19.20
C THR A 9 22.82 27.95 18.34
N LEU A 10 22.61 28.79 17.31
CA LEU A 10 21.52 28.57 16.33
C LEU A 10 21.76 27.35 15.43
N ALA A 11 23.00 27.07 15.02
CA ALA A 11 23.34 25.88 14.24
C ALA A 11 23.13 24.58 15.02
N LEU A 12 23.47 24.58 16.33
CA LEU A 12 23.23 23.43 17.21
C LEU A 12 21.75 23.24 17.56
N ALA A 13 20.95 24.30 17.67
CA ALA A 13 19.51 24.21 17.85
C ALA A 13 18.79 23.68 16.59
N GLY A 14 19.32 23.95 15.38
CA GLY A 14 18.81 23.43 14.12
C GLY A 14 19.08 21.93 13.91
N LEU A 15 20.11 21.38 14.52
CA LEU A 15 20.44 19.95 14.40
C LEU A 15 19.60 19.04 15.32
N GLY A 16 18.90 19.61 16.30
CA GLY A 16 18.03 18.86 17.23
C GLY A 16 16.59 18.67 16.77
N MET A 17 16.17 19.20 15.60
CA MET A 17 14.79 19.19 15.15
C MET A 17 14.48 18.27 13.93
N CYS A 18 15.39 17.38 13.57
CA CYS A 18 15.16 16.39 12.52
C CYS A 18 14.65 15.05 13.06
N HIS A 19 13.71 15.07 14.02
CA HIS A 19 12.88 13.92 14.34
C HIS A 19 11.42 14.25 13.94
N ALA A 20 11.21 14.41 12.65
CA ALA A 20 9.85 14.40 12.11
C ALA A 20 9.38 12.95 12.00
N GLN A 21 9.17 12.30 13.12
CA GLN A 21 8.39 11.07 13.15
C GLN A 21 6.94 11.50 12.96
N ALA A 22 6.34 11.15 11.82
CA ALA A 22 4.98 11.54 11.47
C ALA A 22 3.93 10.89 12.40
N ILE A 23 4.30 9.82 13.09
CA ILE A 23 3.46 9.06 14.03
C ILE A 23 4.17 9.02 15.38
N PRO A 24 3.48 9.35 16.50
CA PRO A 24 4.04 9.19 17.83
C PRO A 24 4.51 7.74 18.08
N SER A 25 5.71 7.55 18.57
CA SER A 25 6.22 6.21 18.89
C SER A 25 5.55 5.68 20.17
N ASP A 26 5.03 4.44 20.10
CA ASP A 26 4.65 3.68 21.29
C ASP A 26 5.86 2.87 21.77
N ALA A 27 6.39 3.20 22.95
CA ALA A 27 7.57 2.55 23.50
C ALA A 27 7.43 1.03 23.67
N LYS A 28 6.22 0.52 23.93
CA LYS A 28 5.97 -0.93 24.05
C LYS A 28 6.02 -1.62 22.70
N ILE A 29 5.45 -0.99 21.67
CA ILE A 29 5.49 -1.48 20.29
C ILE A 29 6.94 -1.47 19.81
N GLU A 30 7.67 -0.37 19.99
CA GLU A 30 9.08 -0.25 19.61
C GLU A 30 9.97 -1.31 20.27
N GLN A 31 9.79 -1.56 21.56
CA GLN A 31 10.51 -2.63 22.27
C GLN A 31 10.22 -4.03 21.70
N ARG A 32 8.97 -4.30 21.32
CA ARG A 32 8.59 -5.59 20.67
C ARG A 32 9.26 -5.72 19.31
N ILE A 33 9.21 -4.66 18.49
CA ILE A 33 9.87 -4.62 17.17
C ILE A 33 11.38 -4.84 17.32
N HIS A 34 12.04 -4.09 18.20
CA HIS A 34 13.48 -4.24 18.43
C HIS A 34 13.88 -5.64 18.90
N ARG A 35 13.08 -6.26 19.77
CA ARG A 35 13.33 -7.63 20.22
C ARG A 35 13.22 -8.60 19.06
N HIS A 36 12.14 -8.54 18.30
CA HIS A 36 11.91 -9.40 17.14
C HIS A 36 13.03 -9.25 16.09
N LEU A 37 13.39 -8.00 15.75
CA LEU A 37 14.49 -7.74 14.81
C LEU A 37 15.85 -8.27 15.27
N LYS A 38 16.11 -8.33 16.58
CA LYS A 38 17.37 -8.91 17.11
C LYS A 38 17.40 -10.45 16.98
N GLU A 39 16.25 -11.10 17.04
CA GLU A 39 16.10 -12.55 16.92
C GLU A 39 16.15 -13.03 15.47
N MET A 40 15.81 -12.17 14.51
CA MET A 40 15.81 -12.48 13.08
C MET A 40 17.22 -12.59 12.49
N THR A 41 17.40 -13.61 11.65
CA THR A 41 18.58 -13.72 10.77
C THR A 41 18.58 -12.67 9.68
N LEU A 42 19.68 -12.52 8.95
CA LEU A 42 19.75 -11.61 7.80
C LEU A 42 18.76 -12.04 6.70
N GLU A 43 18.67 -13.33 6.43
CA GLU A 43 17.76 -13.90 5.43
C GLU A 43 16.30 -13.62 5.78
N GLU A 44 15.91 -13.75 7.05
CA GLU A 44 14.57 -13.41 7.51
C GLU A 44 14.27 -11.92 7.35
N LYS A 45 15.20 -11.03 7.69
CA LYS A 45 15.05 -9.58 7.49
C LYS A 45 14.89 -9.22 6.03
N VAL A 46 15.70 -9.81 5.15
CA VAL A 46 15.60 -9.60 3.70
C VAL A 46 14.28 -10.16 3.16
N GLY A 47 13.87 -11.35 3.62
CA GLY A 47 12.60 -11.94 3.24
C GLY A 47 11.41 -11.06 3.60
N GLN A 48 11.39 -10.47 4.80
CA GLN A 48 10.33 -9.57 5.24
C GLN A 48 10.23 -8.28 4.40
N MET A 49 11.26 -7.92 3.65
CA MET A 49 11.24 -6.81 2.70
C MET A 49 10.78 -7.23 1.29
N CYS A 50 10.53 -8.52 1.06
CA CYS A 50 10.08 -9.03 -0.23
C CYS A 50 8.57 -9.13 -0.29
N GLU A 51 8.02 -8.67 -1.39
CA GLU A 51 6.61 -8.79 -1.76
C GLU A 51 6.47 -9.67 -3.00
N LEU A 52 5.57 -10.64 -2.98
CA LEU A 52 5.33 -11.54 -4.11
C LEU A 52 3.91 -11.42 -4.65
N ASN A 53 3.80 -11.56 -5.96
CA ASN A 53 2.50 -11.68 -6.62
C ASN A 53 1.83 -13.01 -6.24
N ILE A 54 0.53 -12.95 -5.94
CA ILE A 54 -0.30 -14.09 -5.53
C ILE A 54 -0.25 -15.27 -6.52
N ASP A 55 -0.01 -15.02 -7.80
CA ASP A 55 0.07 -16.05 -8.83
C ASP A 55 1.24 -17.02 -8.61
N ARG A 56 2.20 -16.69 -7.73
CA ARG A 56 3.25 -17.62 -7.30
C ARG A 56 2.74 -18.80 -6.48
N PHE A 57 1.52 -18.71 -5.97
CA PHE A 57 0.86 -19.78 -5.23
C PHE A 57 -0.07 -20.65 -6.08
N THR A 58 -0.13 -20.42 -7.39
CA THR A 58 -1.04 -21.11 -8.30
C THR A 58 -0.82 -22.63 -8.28
N ASP A 59 -1.91 -23.38 -8.10
CA ASP A 59 -1.97 -24.81 -8.37
C ASP A 59 -2.34 -25.04 -9.85
N TYR A 60 -1.33 -25.16 -10.69
CA TYR A 60 -1.52 -25.33 -12.14
C TYR A 60 -2.25 -26.61 -12.53
N SER A 61 -2.33 -27.59 -11.64
CA SER A 61 -3.08 -28.84 -11.89
C SER A 61 -4.59 -28.69 -11.69
N LYS A 62 -5.01 -27.66 -10.95
CA LYS A 62 -6.41 -27.39 -10.61
C LYS A 62 -6.91 -26.06 -11.17
N SER A 63 -6.00 -25.18 -11.60
CA SER A 63 -6.36 -23.88 -12.14
C SER A 63 -6.75 -23.96 -13.62
N SER A 64 -7.70 -23.12 -14.01
CA SER A 64 -8.12 -22.91 -15.40
C SER A 64 -8.22 -21.42 -15.71
N ALA A 65 -8.56 -21.05 -16.94
CA ALA A 65 -8.81 -19.66 -17.30
C ALA A 65 -10.00 -19.04 -16.54
N LYS A 66 -10.90 -19.87 -16.00
CA LYS A 66 -12.11 -19.41 -15.28
C LYS A 66 -12.02 -19.56 -13.77
N GLU A 67 -11.20 -20.50 -13.29
CA GLU A 67 -11.06 -20.80 -11.87
C GLU A 67 -9.57 -20.82 -11.49
N TRP A 68 -9.21 -20.06 -10.50
CA TRP A 68 -7.88 -20.07 -9.91
C TRP A 68 -7.90 -20.88 -8.60
N ALA A 69 -6.95 -21.75 -8.45
CA ALA A 69 -6.74 -22.53 -7.24
C ALA A 69 -5.31 -22.33 -6.73
N TRP A 70 -5.14 -22.35 -5.41
CA TRP A 70 -3.82 -22.25 -4.80
C TRP A 70 -3.30 -23.58 -4.29
N SER A 71 -1.98 -23.68 -4.28
CA SER A 71 -1.24 -24.81 -3.73
C SER A 71 -0.76 -24.49 -2.31
N LYS A 72 -1.30 -25.19 -1.32
CA LYS A 72 -0.80 -25.09 0.07
C LYS A 72 0.68 -25.45 0.16
N THR A 73 1.14 -26.41 -0.65
CA THR A 73 2.54 -26.80 -0.71
C THR A 73 3.43 -25.68 -1.23
N ALA A 74 2.95 -24.91 -2.24
CA ALA A 74 3.67 -23.74 -2.74
C ALA A 74 3.74 -22.63 -1.69
N ILE A 75 2.62 -22.32 -1.02
CA ILE A 75 2.57 -21.36 0.08
C ILE A 75 3.58 -21.77 1.17
N ASP A 76 3.48 -23.00 1.66
CA ASP A 76 4.36 -23.52 2.72
C ASP A 76 5.85 -23.46 2.32
N SER A 77 6.17 -23.83 1.08
CA SER A 77 7.54 -23.79 0.55
C SER A 77 8.08 -22.35 0.44
N ILE A 78 7.27 -21.42 -0.05
CA ILE A 78 7.68 -20.02 -0.22
C ILE A 78 7.95 -19.37 1.13
N PHE A 79 7.05 -19.48 2.10
CA PHE A 79 7.26 -18.91 3.42
C PHE A 79 8.43 -19.59 4.16
N ARG A 80 8.57 -20.90 4.03
CA ARG A 80 9.69 -21.65 4.63
C ARG A 80 11.05 -21.19 4.10
N ASN A 81 11.18 -21.04 2.78
CA ASN A 81 12.46 -20.83 2.14
C ASN A 81 12.83 -19.34 2.00
N TYR A 82 11.84 -18.46 1.75
CA TYR A 82 12.09 -17.06 1.42
C TYR A 82 11.64 -16.08 2.50
N LYS A 83 10.84 -16.52 3.50
CA LYS A 83 10.43 -15.68 4.64
C LYS A 83 9.79 -14.34 4.23
N ILE A 84 9.04 -14.33 3.14
CA ILE A 84 8.44 -13.12 2.58
C ILE A 84 7.53 -12.40 3.60
N GLY A 85 7.41 -11.08 3.46
CA GLY A 85 6.64 -10.22 4.37
C GLY A 85 5.30 -9.76 3.81
N SER A 86 5.11 -9.85 2.50
CA SER A 86 3.86 -9.41 1.88
C SER A 86 3.54 -10.14 0.57
N VAL A 87 2.24 -10.14 0.27
CA VAL A 87 1.68 -10.71 -0.96
C VAL A 87 0.72 -9.70 -1.59
N LEU A 88 0.77 -9.56 -2.91
CA LEU A 88 -0.04 -8.61 -3.65
C LEU A 88 -0.88 -9.24 -4.75
N ASN A 89 -1.86 -8.47 -5.21
CA ASN A 89 -2.75 -8.70 -6.35
C ASN A 89 -3.88 -9.71 -6.15
N ALA A 90 -4.85 -9.63 -7.07
CA ALA A 90 -5.91 -10.60 -7.20
C ALA A 90 -5.48 -11.74 -8.15
N PRO A 91 -5.84 -12.99 -7.85
CA PRO A 91 -5.52 -14.13 -8.70
C PRO A 91 -6.01 -13.91 -10.14
N ASN A 92 -5.14 -14.13 -11.12
CA ASN A 92 -5.42 -13.87 -12.54
C ASN A 92 -5.96 -12.46 -12.83
N THR A 93 -5.67 -11.48 -11.98
CA THR A 93 -6.25 -10.11 -12.04
C THR A 93 -7.78 -10.07 -12.04
N GLN A 94 -8.44 -11.06 -11.45
CA GLN A 94 -9.90 -11.18 -11.39
C GLN A 94 -10.41 -10.97 -9.97
N ALA A 95 -11.55 -10.27 -9.85
CA ALA A 95 -12.23 -10.12 -8.57
C ALA A 95 -12.65 -11.49 -8.01
N GLN A 96 -12.47 -11.68 -6.71
CA GLN A 96 -12.83 -12.89 -6.00
C GLN A 96 -13.88 -12.59 -4.92
N THR A 97 -14.58 -13.64 -4.46
CA THR A 97 -15.55 -13.46 -3.37
C THR A 97 -14.84 -13.24 -2.02
N PRO A 98 -15.50 -12.58 -1.06
CA PRO A 98 -14.96 -12.45 0.29
C PRO A 98 -14.61 -13.80 0.95
N GLU A 99 -15.42 -14.84 0.72
CA GLU A 99 -15.17 -16.19 1.24
C GLU A 99 -13.93 -16.84 0.61
N PHE A 100 -13.67 -16.55 -0.66
CA PHE A 100 -12.45 -16.99 -1.32
C PHE A 100 -11.23 -16.37 -0.66
N TYR A 101 -11.21 -15.05 -0.47
CA TYR A 101 -10.11 -14.36 0.21
C TYR A 101 -9.94 -14.84 1.65
N ALA A 102 -11.02 -15.01 2.40
CA ALA A 102 -10.93 -15.48 3.78
C ALA A 102 -10.22 -16.85 3.88
N ARG A 103 -10.50 -17.78 2.96
CA ARG A 103 -9.83 -19.09 2.94
C ARG A 103 -8.37 -19.00 2.50
N LEU A 104 -8.10 -18.24 1.43
CA LEU A 104 -6.74 -18.06 0.93
C LEU A 104 -5.85 -17.37 1.96
N LEU A 105 -6.32 -16.26 2.53
CA LEU A 105 -5.58 -15.50 3.52
C LEU A 105 -5.34 -16.29 4.80
N LYS A 106 -6.27 -17.15 5.19
CA LYS A 106 -6.04 -18.07 6.31
C LYS A 106 -4.82 -18.97 6.06
N ASP A 107 -4.75 -19.62 4.89
CA ASP A 107 -3.63 -20.50 4.56
C ASP A 107 -2.30 -19.72 4.47
N ILE A 108 -2.31 -18.49 3.92
CA ILE A 108 -1.14 -17.60 3.89
C ILE A 108 -0.69 -17.22 5.29
N GLN A 109 -1.61 -16.76 6.15
CA GLN A 109 -1.28 -16.36 7.52
C GLN A 109 -0.76 -17.52 8.36
N GLU A 110 -1.36 -18.71 8.24
CA GLU A 110 -0.88 -19.91 8.93
C GLU A 110 0.57 -20.24 8.55
N ALA A 111 0.92 -20.17 7.26
CA ALA A 111 2.27 -20.39 6.79
C ALA A 111 3.24 -19.28 7.23
N SER A 112 2.84 -18.01 7.10
CA SER A 112 3.65 -16.88 7.55
C SER A 112 3.99 -16.99 9.04
N MET A 113 2.99 -17.13 9.89
CA MET A 113 3.18 -17.27 11.34
C MET A 113 4.04 -18.49 11.71
N LYS A 114 3.89 -19.60 11.00
CA LYS A 114 4.66 -20.83 11.24
C LYS A 114 6.15 -20.65 10.95
N TYR A 115 6.51 -19.93 9.90
CA TYR A 115 7.90 -19.88 9.41
C TYR A 115 8.62 -18.57 9.70
N THR A 116 7.90 -17.48 9.96
CA THR A 116 8.50 -16.16 10.22
C THR A 116 8.15 -15.61 11.61
N GLY A 117 7.08 -16.10 12.24
CA GLY A 117 6.55 -15.52 13.47
C GLY A 117 5.90 -14.13 13.27
N THR A 118 5.78 -13.67 12.01
CA THR A 118 5.23 -12.38 11.64
C THR A 118 4.02 -12.58 10.72
N PRO A 119 2.91 -11.87 10.92
CA PRO A 119 1.78 -11.89 9.98
C PRO A 119 2.20 -11.36 8.60
N ASP A 120 1.70 -12.00 7.54
CA ASP A 120 1.85 -11.50 6.17
C ASP A 120 0.95 -10.28 5.93
N LEU A 121 1.44 -9.31 5.14
CA LEU A 121 0.66 -8.18 4.68
C LEU A 121 0.14 -8.45 3.27
N TYR A 122 -1.16 -8.66 3.15
CA TYR A 122 -1.79 -8.87 1.85
C TYR A 122 -2.43 -7.58 1.35
N GLY A 123 -2.08 -7.17 0.14
CA GLY A 123 -2.54 -5.92 -0.45
C GLY A 123 -3.25 -6.08 -1.79
N LEU A 124 -4.23 -5.20 -2.05
CA LEU A 124 -4.94 -5.08 -3.32
C LEU A 124 -4.92 -3.65 -3.84
N ASP A 125 -4.92 -3.49 -5.18
CA ASP A 125 -5.07 -2.21 -5.87
C ASP A 125 -6.54 -1.79 -5.96
N GLN A 126 -7.13 -1.32 -4.87
CA GLN A 126 -8.52 -0.88 -4.82
C GLN A 126 -8.63 0.60 -5.26
N ASN A 127 -8.26 0.90 -6.51
CA ASN A 127 -8.01 2.28 -6.98
C ASN A 127 -9.24 3.18 -7.04
N HIS A 128 -10.43 2.65 -7.37
CA HIS A 128 -11.65 3.43 -7.47
C HIS A 128 -12.86 2.67 -6.88
N GLY A 129 -12.72 2.24 -5.66
CA GLY A 129 -13.65 1.37 -4.95
C GLY A 129 -13.10 -0.04 -4.82
N THR A 130 -13.94 -0.98 -4.42
CA THR A 130 -13.55 -2.36 -4.10
C THR A 130 -13.47 -3.21 -5.37
N THR A 131 -12.50 -2.91 -6.21
CA THR A 131 -12.36 -3.40 -7.60
C THR A 131 -12.13 -4.91 -7.68
N TYR A 132 -11.41 -5.48 -6.72
CA TYR A 132 -10.99 -6.89 -6.74
C TYR A 132 -11.76 -7.79 -5.77
N SER A 133 -12.81 -7.27 -5.12
CA SER A 133 -13.72 -8.07 -4.31
C SER A 133 -15.10 -8.08 -4.94
N MET A 134 -15.64 -9.27 -5.22
CA MET A 134 -16.95 -9.43 -5.85
C MET A 134 -18.04 -8.88 -4.92
N GLY A 135 -18.98 -8.12 -5.53
CA GLY A 135 -20.03 -7.45 -4.79
C GLY A 135 -19.65 -6.09 -4.20
N GLY A 136 -18.39 -5.68 -4.35
CA GLY A 136 -17.92 -4.37 -3.89
C GLY A 136 -18.40 -3.21 -4.76
N THR A 137 -18.44 -2.02 -4.17
CA THR A 137 -18.86 -0.78 -4.83
C THR A 137 -17.73 -0.22 -5.70
N LEU A 138 -18.05 0.12 -6.93
CA LEU A 138 -17.17 0.85 -7.83
C LEU A 138 -17.55 2.33 -7.85
N PHE A 139 -16.52 3.18 -7.70
CA PHE A 139 -16.63 4.63 -7.78
C PHE A 139 -16.04 5.13 -9.11
N PRO A 140 -16.30 6.41 -9.50
CA PRO A 140 -15.59 7.03 -10.58
C PRO A 140 -14.08 7.00 -10.34
N GLN A 141 -13.30 7.02 -11.42
CA GLN A 141 -11.83 7.14 -11.34
C GLN A 141 -11.43 8.41 -10.57
N ASN A 142 -10.26 8.39 -9.94
CA ASN A 142 -9.81 9.47 -9.08
C ASN A 142 -9.77 10.85 -9.79
N LEU A 143 -9.50 10.87 -11.09
CA LEU A 143 -9.57 12.10 -11.87
C LEU A 143 -10.98 12.72 -11.83
N ASN A 144 -12.03 11.91 -11.94
CA ASN A 144 -13.40 12.38 -11.84
C ASN A 144 -13.78 12.78 -10.41
N MET A 145 -13.25 12.05 -9.42
CA MET A 145 -13.42 12.44 -8.01
C MET A 145 -12.75 13.80 -7.74
N GLY A 146 -11.54 14.04 -8.26
CA GLY A 146 -10.85 15.30 -8.20
C GLY A 146 -11.62 16.46 -8.86
N ALA A 147 -12.25 16.21 -10.01
CA ALA A 147 -13.07 17.18 -10.72
C ALA A 147 -14.31 17.63 -9.95
N THR A 148 -14.73 16.90 -8.93
CA THR A 148 -15.83 17.33 -8.04
C THR A 148 -15.41 18.45 -7.10
N PHE A 149 -14.12 18.64 -6.84
CA PHE A 149 -13.56 19.49 -5.78
C PHE A 149 -14.20 19.24 -4.39
N ASN A 150 -14.77 18.06 -4.19
CA ASN A 150 -15.47 17.71 -2.97
C ASN A 150 -14.69 16.66 -2.17
N ARG A 151 -13.99 17.13 -1.14
CA ARG A 151 -13.16 16.32 -0.25
C ARG A 151 -13.97 15.27 0.52
N GLU A 152 -15.19 15.63 0.95
CA GLU A 152 -16.07 14.74 1.69
C GLU A 152 -16.50 13.53 0.87
N LEU A 153 -16.82 13.71 -0.42
CA LEU A 153 -17.12 12.59 -1.32
C LEU A 153 -15.93 11.64 -1.47
N THR A 154 -14.71 12.17 -1.62
CA THR A 154 -13.49 11.36 -1.71
C THR A 154 -13.28 10.55 -0.44
N ARG A 155 -13.43 11.18 0.72
CA ARG A 155 -13.34 10.50 2.01
C ARG A 155 -14.39 9.40 2.14
N ARG A 156 -15.66 9.70 1.83
CA ARG A 156 -16.75 8.74 1.93
C ARG A 156 -16.58 7.54 0.99
N ALA A 157 -16.11 7.77 -0.23
CA ALA A 157 -15.79 6.70 -1.17
C ALA A 157 -14.68 5.78 -0.62
N ALA A 158 -13.63 6.35 -0.02
CA ALA A 158 -12.56 5.60 0.61
C ALA A 158 -13.02 4.81 1.86
N GLU A 159 -13.90 5.37 2.68
CA GLU A 159 -14.51 4.67 3.84
C GLU A 159 -15.30 3.43 3.38
N ILE A 160 -16.12 3.57 2.34
CA ILE A 160 -16.91 2.44 1.79
C ILE A 160 -15.96 1.39 1.23
N CYS A 161 -14.96 1.82 0.45
CA CYS A 161 -13.96 0.91 -0.10
C CYS A 161 -13.19 0.17 1.02
N ALA A 162 -12.81 0.88 2.08
CA ALA A 162 -12.14 0.27 3.23
C ALA A 162 -13.00 -0.80 3.89
N TYR A 163 -14.24 -0.47 4.19
CA TYR A 163 -15.19 -1.39 4.82
C TYR A 163 -15.38 -2.67 4.00
N GLU A 164 -15.64 -2.54 2.71
CA GLU A 164 -15.86 -3.68 1.81
C GLU A 164 -14.59 -4.50 1.58
N THR A 165 -13.43 -3.85 1.44
CA THR A 165 -12.12 -4.52 1.33
C THR A 165 -11.81 -5.28 2.61
N ARG A 166 -12.08 -4.69 3.77
CA ARG A 166 -11.90 -5.35 5.07
C ARG A 166 -12.86 -6.52 5.26
N ALA A 167 -14.09 -6.43 4.74
CA ALA A 167 -15.03 -7.55 4.73
C ALA A 167 -14.50 -8.75 3.92
N SER A 168 -13.62 -8.52 2.96
CA SER A 168 -12.87 -9.56 2.25
C SER A 168 -11.60 -10.01 2.99
N MET A 169 -11.42 -9.64 4.27
CA MET A 169 -10.25 -9.93 5.11
C MET A 169 -8.94 -9.28 4.65
N VAL A 170 -8.95 -8.44 3.63
CA VAL A 170 -7.77 -7.77 3.08
C VAL A 170 -7.45 -6.54 3.93
N PRO A 171 -6.25 -6.45 4.52
CA PRO A 171 -5.93 -5.38 5.48
C PRO A 171 -5.29 -4.14 4.85
N TRP A 172 -4.95 -4.16 3.58
CA TRP A 172 -4.10 -3.16 2.94
C TRP A 172 -4.50 -2.85 1.50
N THR A 173 -4.40 -1.58 1.11
CA THR A 173 -4.58 -1.14 -0.29
C THR A 173 -3.41 -0.28 -0.75
N TYR A 174 -3.04 -0.40 -2.04
CA TYR A 174 -2.03 0.44 -2.70
C TYR A 174 -2.65 1.76 -3.21
N ASN A 175 -3.30 2.48 -2.32
CA ASN A 175 -4.05 3.72 -2.59
C ASN A 175 -3.86 4.72 -1.43
N PRO A 176 -4.00 6.05 -1.66
CA PRO A 176 -4.34 6.74 -2.90
C PRO A 176 -3.17 6.91 -3.87
N THR A 177 -3.49 7.03 -5.18
CA THR A 177 -2.56 7.50 -6.19
C THR A 177 -2.59 9.03 -6.22
N VAL A 178 -1.46 9.67 -5.93
CA VAL A 178 -1.32 11.14 -5.82
C VAL A 178 -0.23 11.69 -6.76
N ASP A 179 0.00 11.01 -7.85
CA ASP A 179 0.78 11.56 -8.97
C ASP A 179 0.05 12.75 -9.60
N LEU A 180 0.71 13.52 -10.46
CA LEU A 180 0.11 14.68 -11.09
C LEU A 180 -0.25 14.38 -12.55
N ALA A 181 -1.52 14.55 -12.91
CA ALA A 181 -2.05 14.34 -14.26
C ALA A 181 -1.71 15.53 -15.17
N ARG A 182 -0.44 15.78 -15.46
CA ARG A 182 0.02 16.91 -16.29
C ARG A 182 0.20 16.56 -17.76
N ASN A 183 0.30 15.29 -18.10
CA ASN A 183 0.49 14.83 -19.47
C ASN A 183 -0.63 13.88 -19.88
N PRO A 184 -1.56 14.29 -20.75
CA PRO A 184 -2.66 13.45 -21.22
C PRO A 184 -2.23 12.17 -21.96
N ALA A 185 -1.00 12.13 -22.49
CA ALA A 185 -0.45 10.94 -23.13
C ALA A 185 0.04 9.89 -22.14
N TRP A 186 0.08 10.22 -20.84
CA TRP A 186 0.44 9.25 -19.80
C TRP A 186 -0.69 8.25 -19.58
N PRO A 187 -0.45 6.93 -19.73
CA PRO A 187 -1.52 5.93 -19.70
C PRO A 187 -2.23 5.80 -18.34
N ARG A 188 -1.60 6.25 -17.24
CA ARG A 188 -2.17 6.25 -15.89
C ARG A 188 -2.70 7.62 -15.45
N PHE A 189 -2.97 8.50 -16.41
CA PHE A 189 -3.47 9.86 -16.20
C PHE A 189 -4.73 9.90 -15.33
N TYR A 190 -5.62 8.91 -15.47
CA TYR A 190 -6.92 8.84 -14.79
C TYR A 190 -6.84 8.40 -13.32
N GLU A 191 -5.71 7.84 -12.87
CA GLU A 191 -5.62 7.25 -11.53
C GLU A 191 -5.40 8.28 -10.40
N ASN A 192 -5.14 9.52 -10.72
CA ASN A 192 -4.87 10.59 -9.76
C ASN A 192 -5.91 11.72 -9.84
N TYR A 193 -5.88 12.67 -8.89
CA TYR A 193 -6.95 13.65 -8.71
C TYR A 193 -6.83 14.89 -9.61
N GLY A 194 -5.89 14.94 -10.56
CA GLY A 194 -5.72 16.04 -11.50
C GLY A 194 -4.29 16.57 -11.59
N GLU A 195 -4.10 17.70 -12.25
CA GLU A 195 -2.79 18.29 -12.52
C GLU A 195 -2.27 19.20 -11.40
N ASP A 196 -3.16 19.66 -10.53
CA ASP A 196 -2.84 20.58 -9.44
C ASP A 196 -2.36 19.83 -8.20
N ALA A 197 -1.19 20.22 -7.68
CA ALA A 197 -0.58 19.57 -6.54
C ALA A 197 -1.38 19.73 -5.24
N TYR A 198 -2.03 20.89 -5.07
CA TYR A 198 -2.84 21.13 -3.87
C TYR A 198 -4.12 20.27 -3.89
N VAL A 199 -4.80 20.17 -5.02
CA VAL A 199 -5.97 19.29 -5.17
C VAL A 199 -5.59 17.85 -4.90
N ASN A 200 -4.48 17.35 -5.47
CA ASN A 200 -4.01 16.00 -5.21
C ASN A 200 -3.68 15.77 -3.73
N ALA A 201 -3.04 16.73 -3.07
CA ALA A 201 -2.71 16.63 -1.65
C ALA A 201 -3.96 16.58 -0.77
N GLU A 202 -4.94 17.45 -1.00
CA GLU A 202 -6.18 17.50 -0.22
C GLU A 202 -7.05 16.26 -0.44
N MET A 203 -7.24 15.85 -1.68
CA MET A 203 -8.01 14.65 -2.00
C MET A 203 -7.31 13.38 -1.49
N GLY A 204 -5.99 13.29 -1.67
CA GLY A 204 -5.19 12.18 -1.17
C GLY A 204 -5.23 12.06 0.35
N ARG A 205 -5.17 13.20 1.06
CA ARG A 205 -5.32 13.24 2.52
C ARG A 205 -6.68 12.70 2.96
N GLU A 206 -7.75 13.14 2.34
CA GLU A 206 -9.09 12.65 2.67
C GLU A 206 -9.28 11.17 2.33
N ALA A 207 -8.69 10.71 1.24
CA ALA A 207 -8.68 9.29 0.92
C ALA A 207 -7.96 8.45 1.99
N VAL A 208 -6.78 8.87 2.45
CA VAL A 208 -6.06 8.19 3.55
C VAL A 208 -6.91 8.15 4.82
N LEU A 209 -7.54 9.27 5.18
CA LEU A 209 -8.44 9.31 6.36
C LEU A 209 -9.66 8.39 6.20
N GLY A 210 -10.18 8.26 4.99
CA GLY A 210 -11.26 7.33 4.69
C GLY A 210 -10.82 5.85 4.77
N TYR A 211 -9.62 5.53 4.27
CA TYR A 211 -9.09 4.16 4.35
C TYR A 211 -8.69 3.76 5.78
N GLN A 212 -7.98 4.63 6.51
CA GLN A 212 -7.37 4.30 7.79
C GLN A 212 -8.16 4.75 9.02
N GLY A 213 -9.15 5.62 8.84
CA GLY A 213 -9.83 6.29 9.96
C GLY A 213 -9.03 7.50 10.45
N ASN A 214 -9.48 8.06 11.59
CA ASN A 214 -8.93 9.31 12.14
C ASN A 214 -7.82 9.10 13.17
N ASP A 215 -7.66 7.88 13.67
CA ASP A 215 -6.60 7.57 14.64
C ASP A 215 -5.33 7.12 13.89
N PRO A 216 -4.25 7.93 13.89
CA PRO A 216 -3.02 7.57 13.20
C PRO A 216 -2.31 6.36 13.81
N ASN A 217 -2.66 5.96 15.03
CA ASN A 217 -2.02 4.87 15.74
C ASN A 217 -2.80 3.56 15.66
N HIS A 218 -4.01 3.57 15.10
CA HIS A 218 -4.88 2.41 15.10
C HIS A 218 -5.76 2.34 13.86
N VAL A 219 -5.58 1.29 13.08
CA VAL A 219 -6.51 0.90 12.01
C VAL A 219 -7.46 -0.14 12.60
N ASP A 220 -8.72 0.22 12.75
CA ASP A 220 -9.73 -0.63 13.38
C ASP A 220 -10.25 -1.75 12.46
N LEU A 221 -11.29 -2.46 12.91
CA LEU A 221 -11.86 -3.60 12.17
C LEU A 221 -12.63 -3.20 10.90
N TYR A 222 -12.93 -1.93 10.71
CA TYR A 222 -13.71 -1.42 9.57
C TYR A 222 -12.84 -0.67 8.55
N HIS A 223 -11.57 -0.47 8.88
CA HIS A 223 -10.60 0.27 8.08
C HIS A 223 -9.46 -0.63 7.60
N ILE A 224 -8.70 -0.14 6.64
CA ILE A 224 -7.52 -0.81 6.06
C ILE A 224 -6.34 0.15 6.01
N ALA A 225 -5.13 -0.38 5.97
CA ALA A 225 -3.95 0.44 5.76
C ALA A 225 -3.94 1.00 4.33
N ALA A 226 -3.61 2.28 4.22
CA ALA A 226 -3.38 2.96 2.94
C ALA A 226 -1.91 2.94 2.57
N CYS A 227 -1.62 2.92 1.27
CA CYS A 227 -0.26 3.08 0.74
C CYS A 227 -0.28 4.12 -0.37
N MET A 228 0.06 5.34 0.00
CA MET A 228 0.14 6.45 -0.95
C MET A 228 1.23 6.17 -2.01
N LYS A 229 0.88 6.30 -3.28
CA LYS A 229 1.77 6.01 -4.41
C LYS A 229 1.73 7.10 -5.49
N HIS A 230 2.73 7.24 -6.36
CA HIS A 230 3.99 6.50 -6.34
C HIS A 230 5.10 7.43 -5.85
N TYR A 231 5.70 7.10 -4.78
CA TYR A 231 6.79 7.88 -4.20
C TYR A 231 8.08 7.68 -5.02
N MET A 232 8.67 8.75 -5.63
CA MET A 232 7.95 9.93 -6.08
C MET A 232 8.41 10.28 -7.49
N GLY A 233 7.57 10.98 -8.27
CA GLY A 233 7.96 11.51 -9.56
C GLY A 233 7.59 10.64 -10.77
N LEU A 234 6.68 9.68 -10.64
CA LEU A 234 6.23 8.85 -11.77
C LEU A 234 5.62 9.68 -12.91
N TRP A 235 5.06 10.82 -12.60
CA TRP A 235 4.41 11.76 -13.52
C TRP A 235 5.37 12.73 -14.23
N CYS A 236 6.68 12.73 -13.92
CA CYS A 236 7.62 13.73 -14.40
C CYS A 236 7.67 13.77 -15.94
N PRO A 237 7.17 14.84 -16.59
CA PRO A 237 7.04 14.88 -18.05
C PRO A 237 8.37 15.03 -18.77
N CYS A 238 9.40 15.52 -18.10
CA CYS A 238 10.72 15.69 -18.70
C CYS A 238 11.47 14.38 -18.93
N GLU A 239 11.05 13.31 -18.22
CA GLU A 239 11.76 12.04 -18.31
C GLU A 239 10.91 10.87 -18.84
N ARG A 240 9.56 11.01 -18.86
CA ARG A 240 8.68 9.88 -19.17
C ARG A 240 7.44 10.24 -20.00
N THR A 241 7.65 10.74 -21.18
CA THR A 241 6.60 10.76 -22.22
C THR A 241 6.36 9.37 -22.81
N ARG A 242 7.11 8.35 -22.40
CA ARG A 242 7.02 6.97 -22.89
C ARG A 242 6.97 6.00 -21.72
N PRO A 243 6.23 4.90 -21.83
CA PRO A 243 6.11 3.90 -20.77
C PRO A 243 7.38 3.08 -20.54
N TYR A 244 8.46 3.33 -21.25
CA TYR A 244 9.74 2.66 -21.09
C TYR A 244 10.90 3.62 -21.14
N PRO A 245 12.04 3.27 -20.51
CA PRO A 245 13.14 4.18 -20.34
C PRO A 245 13.50 4.80 -21.69
N LEU A 246 13.45 6.12 -21.69
CA LEU A 246 14.05 6.87 -22.75
C LEU A 246 15.53 6.54 -22.76
N LYS A 247 15.87 5.53 -23.53
CA LYS A 247 17.23 5.44 -23.99
C LYS A 247 17.42 6.60 -24.93
N HIS A 248 18.19 7.56 -24.46
CA HIS A 248 18.81 8.59 -25.26
C HIS A 248 17.84 9.46 -26.05
N GLN A 249 17.53 10.59 -25.50
CA GLN A 249 17.42 11.76 -26.34
C GLN A 249 18.84 12.18 -26.70
N PRO A 250 19.11 12.50 -27.96
CA PRO A 250 20.38 13.01 -28.39
C PRO A 250 20.69 14.37 -27.74
#